data_cc3e54b9b53cbde3efcbeff6a822e4b2
#
_entry.id   cc3e54b9b53cbde3efcbeff6a822e4b2
#
_cell.length_a   1.000
_cell.length_b   1.000
_cell.length_c   1.000
_cell.angle_alpha   90.00
_cell.angle_beta   90.00
_cell.angle_gamma   90.00
#
_symmetry.space_group_name_H-M   'P 1'
#
loop_
_entity.id
_entity.type
_entity.pdbx_description
1 polymer ?
#
loop_
_entity_poly.entity_id
_entity_poly.type
_entity_poly.pdbx_seq_one_letter_code
_entity_poly.pdbx_strand_id
1 'polypeptide(L)'
;KLFSIIVLIFVLIISCNEQKKSSTSYLEISNKSQIDSITQTFIDREIYPFIYTRLEDSNGTVAYENLAKNERLLADENIDGDSWIRIWSMSKIVTICLALDLMEDGIISLDDSVIKYIPEFSDLKVATTQDSMEIPSVNWYEEDSNRLGPCPLSYVENDSVMTILHLLNHQAGFYYSTTNIDCIDSVIANENLAAAENSQDLINKMAKLPLIQHSGSYYYYGTNTTVLGLVCERATGKTLAELVKERITDPMKIEGLAYDLPKEATMLPRFSGKDSILRIAKEGELDIFGQNVPDYDSEHQLYLGGEGMIATANGYSDFLRMLLNKGTLNGYRFLEENTIDDLTAPHTQKDNSYGHNGYNLWVSKEPYLEKGRGDKGLWIGGGYEGTHFWIDTKRGFVGTIMTQMFWVYDGDYGYTKDDRIRGAIYEPWTQIPYSKN
;
A
#
# COMPACT_ATOMS: atom_id res chain seq x y z
N LYS A 1 -17.92 85.67 15.50
CA LYS A 1 -18.87 84.55 15.54
C LYS A 1 -18.62 83.68 14.33
N LEU A 2 -17.76 82.71 14.51
CA LEU A 2 -17.41 81.73 13.48
C LEU A 2 -18.33 80.49 13.65
N PHE A 3 -19.06 80.13 12.61
CA PHE A 3 -19.78 78.90 12.51
C PHE A 3 -18.84 77.85 11.81
N SER A 4 -18.42 76.85 12.55
CA SER A 4 -17.69 75.73 11.99
C SER A 4 -18.71 74.73 11.50
N ILE A 5 -18.69 74.44 10.20
CA ILE A 5 -19.43 73.35 9.56
C ILE A 5 -18.51 72.08 9.58
N ILE A 6 -18.91 71.07 10.37
CA ILE A 6 -18.29 69.76 10.34
C ILE A 6 -19.00 68.95 9.25
N VAL A 7 -18.29 68.69 8.16
CA VAL A 7 -18.73 67.76 7.12
C VAL A 7 -18.33 66.30 7.53
N LEU A 8 -19.33 65.50 7.85
CA LEU A 8 -19.18 64.09 8.15
C LEU A 8 -19.09 63.30 6.83
N ILE A 9 -17.90 62.85 6.43
CA ILE A 9 -17.74 62.01 5.28
C ILE A 9 -18.00 60.52 5.74
N PHE A 10 -19.14 60.02 5.34
CA PHE A 10 -19.45 58.58 5.45
C PHE A 10 -18.71 57.84 4.33
N VAL A 11 -17.63 57.18 4.65
CA VAL A 11 -16.98 56.19 3.76
C VAL A 11 -17.75 54.87 3.87
N LEU A 12 -18.58 54.61 2.89
CA LEU A 12 -19.17 53.27 2.67
C LEU A 12 -18.08 52.33 2.17
N ILE A 13 -17.53 51.53 3.08
CA ILE A 13 -16.71 50.37 2.72
C ILE A 13 -17.67 49.30 2.23
N ILE A 14 -17.85 49.20 0.91
CA ILE A 14 -18.48 48.04 0.30
C ILE A 14 -17.43 46.91 0.35
N SER A 15 -17.52 46.06 1.37
CA SER A 15 -16.82 44.78 1.41
C SER A 15 -17.49 43.89 0.38
N CYS A 16 -16.86 43.73 -0.79
CA CYS A 16 -17.16 42.62 -1.68
C CYS A 16 -16.73 41.34 -1.00
N ASN A 17 -17.66 40.71 -0.31
CA ASN A 17 -17.55 39.32 0.05
C ASN A 17 -17.69 38.51 -1.26
N GLU A 18 -16.58 38.24 -1.94
CA GLU A 18 -16.55 37.16 -2.90
C GLU A 18 -16.80 35.86 -2.12
N GLN A 19 -18.06 35.50 -1.99
CA GLN A 19 -18.40 34.09 -1.75
C GLN A 19 -17.77 33.31 -2.90
N LYS A 20 -16.61 32.67 -2.64
CA LYS A 20 -16.18 31.52 -3.42
C LYS A 20 -17.38 30.58 -3.43
N LYS A 21 -18.15 30.61 -4.50
CA LYS A 21 -19.04 29.49 -4.84
C LYS A 21 -18.11 28.26 -4.96
N SER A 22 -18.06 27.49 -3.91
CA SER A 22 -17.66 26.09 -4.01
C SER A 22 -18.62 25.48 -5.03
N SER A 23 -18.19 25.42 -6.28
CA SER A 23 -18.81 24.52 -7.24
C SER A 23 -18.43 23.12 -6.72
N THR A 24 -19.33 22.49 -6.00
CA THR A 24 -19.30 21.04 -5.83
C THR A 24 -19.47 20.43 -7.23
N SER A 25 -18.40 20.39 -8.01
CA SER A 25 -18.37 19.55 -9.20
C SER A 25 -18.36 18.13 -8.69
N TYR A 26 -19.52 17.49 -8.72
CA TYR A 26 -19.58 16.04 -8.49
C TYR A 26 -18.64 15.36 -9.48
N LEU A 27 -17.82 14.45 -8.99
CA LEU A 27 -17.03 13.59 -9.87
C LEU A 27 -17.98 12.83 -10.78
N GLU A 28 -17.92 13.08 -12.08
CA GLU A 28 -18.74 12.39 -13.07
C GLU A 28 -17.89 11.44 -13.90
N ILE A 29 -18.27 10.17 -13.91
CA ILE A 29 -17.67 9.14 -14.75
C ILE A 29 -18.58 8.91 -15.95
N SER A 30 -18.18 9.40 -17.11
CA SER A 30 -19.02 9.42 -18.34
C SER A 30 -19.05 8.09 -19.08
N ASN A 31 -18.04 7.23 -18.90
CA ASN A 31 -17.86 6.00 -19.69
C ASN A 31 -18.02 4.71 -18.86
N LYS A 32 -18.96 4.71 -17.91
CA LYS A 32 -19.21 3.58 -16.99
C LYS A 32 -19.34 2.24 -17.72
N SER A 33 -20.14 2.19 -18.79
CA SER A 33 -20.36 0.97 -19.56
C SER A 33 -19.08 0.41 -20.21
N GLN A 34 -18.12 1.25 -20.56
CA GLN A 34 -16.82 0.81 -21.08
C GLN A 34 -16.00 0.15 -19.96
N ILE A 35 -15.99 0.76 -18.77
CA ILE A 35 -15.31 0.22 -17.59
C ILE A 35 -15.92 -1.13 -17.20
N ASP A 36 -17.25 -1.22 -17.15
CA ASP A 36 -17.99 -2.44 -16.87
C ASP A 36 -17.63 -3.56 -17.87
N SER A 37 -17.59 -3.24 -19.17
CA SER A 37 -17.25 -4.20 -20.22
C SER A 37 -15.82 -4.71 -20.11
N ILE A 38 -14.87 -3.83 -19.78
CA ILE A 38 -13.47 -4.23 -19.56
C ILE A 38 -13.38 -5.14 -18.35
N THR A 39 -14.01 -4.77 -17.24
CA THR A 39 -14.02 -5.57 -16.01
C THR A 39 -14.63 -6.95 -16.26
N GLN A 40 -15.78 -7.00 -16.97
CA GLN A 40 -16.45 -8.26 -17.30
C GLN A 40 -15.58 -9.17 -18.18
N THR A 41 -14.77 -8.61 -19.09
CA THR A 41 -13.86 -9.41 -19.93
C THR A 41 -12.90 -10.27 -19.11
N PHE A 42 -12.40 -9.76 -17.99
CA PHE A 42 -11.53 -10.55 -17.09
C PHE A 42 -12.27 -11.70 -16.42
N ILE A 43 -13.55 -11.52 -16.11
CA ILE A 43 -14.39 -12.54 -15.48
C ILE A 43 -14.81 -13.60 -16.51
N ASP A 44 -15.24 -13.19 -17.70
CA ASP A 44 -15.66 -14.10 -18.77
C ASP A 44 -14.51 -15.02 -19.25
N ARG A 45 -13.29 -14.54 -19.16
CA ARG A 45 -12.07 -15.31 -19.44
C ARG A 45 -11.59 -16.15 -18.25
N GLU A 46 -12.31 -16.14 -17.14
CA GLU A 46 -11.95 -16.83 -15.90
C GLU A 46 -10.55 -16.47 -15.35
N ILE A 47 -10.09 -15.21 -15.56
CA ILE A 47 -8.79 -14.75 -15.09
C ILE A 47 -8.87 -14.33 -13.61
N TYR A 48 -9.96 -13.65 -13.23
CA TYR A 48 -10.23 -13.23 -11.85
C TYR A 48 -11.55 -13.82 -11.34
N PRO A 49 -11.63 -14.11 -10.03
CA PRO A 49 -12.86 -14.62 -9.41
C PRO A 49 -13.93 -13.55 -9.28
N PHE A 50 -13.50 -12.36 -8.95
CA PHE A 50 -14.28 -11.13 -8.89
C PHE A 50 -13.37 -9.92 -9.04
N ILE A 51 -13.94 -8.82 -9.46
CA ILE A 51 -13.33 -7.49 -9.44
C ILE A 51 -14.39 -6.52 -8.95
N TYR A 52 -14.14 -5.90 -7.82
CA TYR A 52 -14.96 -4.82 -7.28
C TYR A 52 -14.19 -3.51 -7.42
N THR A 53 -14.76 -2.56 -8.14
CA THR A 53 -14.15 -1.25 -8.39
C THR A 53 -15.01 -0.16 -7.76
N ARG A 54 -14.37 0.75 -7.02
CA ARG A 54 -15.05 1.89 -6.37
C ARG A 54 -14.28 3.17 -6.59
N LEU A 55 -14.99 4.26 -6.96
CA LEU A 55 -14.48 5.63 -7.03
C LEU A 55 -15.29 6.51 -6.11
N GLU A 56 -14.60 7.28 -5.28
CA GLU A 56 -15.21 8.08 -4.23
C GLU A 56 -14.55 9.47 -4.16
N ASP A 57 -15.36 10.52 -4.08
CA ASP A 57 -14.84 11.88 -3.96
C ASP A 57 -14.32 12.17 -2.54
N SER A 58 -13.70 13.32 -2.37
CA SER A 58 -13.13 13.77 -1.09
C SER A 58 -14.13 13.85 0.06
N ASN A 59 -15.44 13.90 -0.23
CA ASN A 59 -16.52 13.96 0.75
C ASN A 59 -17.14 12.58 1.06
N GLY A 60 -16.73 11.53 0.37
CA GLY A 60 -17.29 10.21 0.51
C GLY A 60 -18.47 9.90 -0.43
N THR A 61 -18.67 10.73 -1.46
CA THR A 61 -19.72 10.46 -2.46
C THR A 61 -19.21 9.46 -3.49
N VAL A 62 -19.91 8.34 -3.62
CA VAL A 62 -19.58 7.31 -4.61
C VAL A 62 -19.95 7.80 -6.02
N ALA A 63 -18.96 8.00 -6.86
CA ALA A 63 -19.13 8.40 -8.26
C ALA A 63 -19.31 7.20 -9.19
N TYR A 64 -18.68 6.09 -8.86
CA TYR A 64 -18.74 4.84 -9.60
C TYR A 64 -18.48 3.66 -8.68
N GLU A 65 -19.26 2.63 -8.88
CA GLU A 65 -19.13 1.35 -8.19
C GLU A 65 -19.57 0.24 -9.14
N ASN A 66 -18.80 -0.83 -9.24
CA ASN A 66 -19.11 -1.98 -10.07
C ASN A 66 -18.54 -3.25 -9.46
N LEU A 67 -19.34 -4.30 -9.45
CA LEU A 67 -18.94 -5.67 -9.17
C LEU A 67 -19.10 -6.51 -10.43
N ALA A 68 -18.03 -7.17 -10.85
CA ALA A 68 -18.10 -8.30 -11.77
C ALA A 68 -17.58 -9.55 -11.03
N LYS A 69 -18.31 -10.65 -11.04
CA LYS A 69 -17.95 -11.90 -10.34
C LYS A 69 -18.20 -13.14 -11.19
N ASN A 70 -17.43 -14.17 -10.93
CA ASN A 70 -17.59 -15.49 -11.56
C ASN A 70 -18.71 -16.25 -10.84
N GLU A 71 -19.87 -16.36 -11.48
CA GLU A 71 -21.05 -17.00 -10.89
C GLU A 71 -20.86 -18.50 -10.61
N ARG A 72 -19.94 -19.17 -11.29
CA ARG A 72 -19.61 -20.57 -11.01
C ARG A 72 -18.97 -20.77 -9.63
N LEU A 73 -18.19 -19.78 -9.19
CA LEU A 73 -17.41 -19.85 -7.94
C LEU A 73 -18.04 -19.08 -6.79
N LEU A 74 -18.85 -18.07 -7.08
CA LEU A 74 -19.29 -17.06 -6.12
C LEU A 74 -20.80 -16.79 -6.20
N ALA A 75 -21.61 -17.76 -6.72
CA ALA A 75 -23.06 -17.57 -6.87
C ALA A 75 -23.73 -17.18 -5.54
N ASP A 76 -23.31 -17.83 -4.46
CA ASP A 76 -23.90 -17.64 -3.12
C ASP A 76 -23.24 -16.53 -2.30
N GLU A 77 -22.18 -15.90 -2.83
CA GLU A 77 -21.47 -14.83 -2.11
C GLU A 77 -22.09 -13.46 -2.43
N ASN A 78 -22.48 -12.75 -1.40
CA ASN A 78 -22.85 -11.34 -1.49
C ASN A 78 -21.56 -10.51 -1.37
N ILE A 79 -21.10 -9.93 -2.49
CA ILE A 79 -19.90 -9.09 -2.52
C ILE A 79 -20.33 -7.65 -2.72
N ASP A 80 -19.89 -6.79 -1.83
CA ASP A 80 -20.17 -5.35 -1.83
C ASP A 80 -18.99 -4.56 -1.23
N GLY A 81 -19.21 -3.27 -0.98
CA GLY A 81 -18.22 -2.38 -0.39
C GLY A 81 -17.79 -2.73 1.03
N ASP A 82 -18.55 -3.57 1.75
CA ASP A 82 -18.30 -3.99 3.13
C ASP A 82 -17.73 -5.42 3.22
N SER A 83 -17.48 -6.07 2.08
CA SER A 83 -16.87 -7.40 2.03
C SER A 83 -15.41 -7.37 2.44
N TRP A 84 -15.03 -8.21 3.40
CA TRP A 84 -13.67 -8.27 3.94
C TRP A 84 -12.73 -9.09 3.07
N ILE A 85 -11.57 -8.54 2.79
CA ILE A 85 -10.48 -9.18 2.04
C ILE A 85 -9.11 -8.88 2.67
N ARG A 86 -8.13 -9.70 2.33
CA ARG A 86 -6.72 -9.43 2.64
C ARG A 86 -6.20 -8.34 1.72
N ILE A 87 -5.57 -7.32 2.31
CA ILE A 87 -5.04 -6.20 1.53
C ILE A 87 -3.53 -6.25 1.32
N TRP A 88 -2.86 -7.20 1.96
CA TRP A 88 -1.42 -7.43 1.78
C TRP A 88 -0.59 -6.16 1.85
N SER A 89 0.19 -5.87 0.80
CA SER A 89 1.09 -4.71 0.77
C SER A 89 0.39 -3.35 0.85
N MET A 90 -0.93 -3.29 0.71
CA MET A 90 -1.67 -2.07 1.03
C MET A 90 -1.65 -1.76 2.54
N SER A 91 -1.29 -2.73 3.40
CA SER A 91 -1.00 -2.51 4.83
C SER A 91 0.18 -1.56 5.04
N LYS A 92 1.15 -1.56 4.13
CA LYS A 92 2.39 -0.77 4.28
C LYS A 92 2.12 0.71 4.45
N ILE A 93 1.23 1.26 3.64
CA ILE A 93 0.95 2.70 3.71
C ILE A 93 0.24 3.08 5.03
N VAL A 94 -0.55 2.17 5.60
CA VAL A 94 -1.18 2.37 6.91
C VAL A 94 -0.13 2.39 8.01
N THR A 95 0.78 1.41 8.02
CA THR A 95 1.89 1.33 8.99
C THR A 95 2.87 2.50 8.86
N ILE A 96 3.15 2.94 7.64
CA ILE A 96 3.99 4.12 7.39
C ILE A 96 3.32 5.37 7.96
N CYS A 97 2.03 5.59 7.69
CA CYS A 97 1.29 6.71 8.25
C CYS A 97 1.25 6.67 9.79
N LEU A 98 1.10 5.48 10.39
CA LEU A 98 1.22 5.31 11.84
C LEU A 98 2.60 5.71 12.35
N ALA A 99 3.67 5.29 11.68
CA ALA A 99 5.03 5.67 12.07
C ALA A 99 5.27 7.18 11.95
N LEU A 100 4.74 7.81 10.90
CA LEU A 100 4.81 9.27 10.72
C LEU A 100 4.04 10.03 11.82
N ASP A 101 2.87 9.54 12.23
CA ASP A 101 2.10 10.07 13.35
C ASP A 101 2.88 9.95 14.69
N LEU A 102 3.55 8.81 14.93
CA LEU A 102 4.43 8.64 16.08
C LEU A 102 5.66 9.57 16.01
N MET A 103 6.11 9.95 14.82
CA MET A 103 7.17 10.95 14.65
C MET A 103 6.68 12.37 14.95
N GLU A 104 5.46 12.73 14.53
CA GLU A 104 4.85 14.02 14.89
C GLU A 104 4.73 14.17 16.40
N ASP A 105 4.43 13.09 17.12
CA ASP A 105 4.41 13.06 18.59
C ASP A 105 5.81 13.00 19.24
N GLY A 106 6.88 12.86 18.46
CA GLY A 106 8.26 12.77 18.97
C GLY A 106 8.59 11.45 19.69
N ILE A 107 7.80 10.38 19.46
CA ILE A 107 8.00 9.04 20.04
C ILE A 107 9.15 8.33 19.33
N ILE A 108 9.23 8.45 18.02
CA ILE A 108 10.31 7.94 17.15
C ILE A 108 10.82 9.05 16.24
N SER A 109 12.02 8.88 15.66
CA SER A 109 12.61 9.85 14.72
C SER A 109 13.23 9.14 13.52
N LEU A 110 13.28 9.82 12.36
CA LEU A 110 13.89 9.29 11.14
C LEU A 110 15.33 8.80 11.36
N ASP A 111 16.11 9.52 12.17
CA ASP A 111 17.51 9.24 12.44
C ASP A 111 17.71 8.22 13.57
N ASP A 112 16.66 7.80 14.25
CA ASP A 112 16.77 6.78 15.30
C ASP A 112 17.30 5.48 14.71
N SER A 113 18.31 4.91 15.39
CA SER A 113 18.79 3.58 15.03
C SER A 113 17.75 2.53 15.36
N VAL A 114 17.51 1.59 14.46
CA VAL A 114 16.58 0.48 14.66
C VAL A 114 16.94 -0.34 15.90
N ILE A 115 18.22 -0.53 16.18
CA ILE A 115 18.69 -1.26 17.40
C ILE A 115 18.35 -0.56 18.71
N LYS A 116 17.99 0.72 18.73
CA LYS A 116 17.44 1.40 19.90
C LYS A 116 16.14 0.73 20.37
N TYR A 117 15.35 0.22 19.45
CA TYR A 117 14.06 -0.42 19.71
C TYR A 117 14.13 -1.94 19.63
N ILE A 118 14.95 -2.47 18.73
CA ILE A 118 15.12 -3.90 18.46
C ILE A 118 16.62 -4.24 18.61
N PRO A 119 17.13 -4.32 19.86
CA PRO A 119 18.55 -4.62 20.10
C PRO A 119 18.98 -6.00 19.58
N GLU A 120 18.05 -6.91 19.35
CA GLU A 120 18.28 -8.22 18.75
C GLU A 120 18.88 -8.14 17.32
N PHE A 121 18.77 -6.99 16.67
CA PHE A 121 19.33 -6.74 15.32
C PHE A 121 20.75 -6.20 15.33
N SER A 122 21.40 -6.09 16.50
CA SER A 122 22.78 -5.56 16.61
C SER A 122 23.82 -6.38 15.85
N ASP A 123 23.58 -7.68 15.68
CA ASP A 123 24.53 -8.62 15.06
C ASP A 123 24.16 -9.05 13.63
N LEU A 124 23.20 -8.37 13.00
CA LEU A 124 22.80 -8.67 11.63
C LEU A 124 23.98 -8.51 10.68
N LYS A 125 24.23 -9.55 9.88
CA LYS A 125 25.27 -9.58 8.86
C LYS A 125 24.68 -9.30 7.48
N VAL A 126 25.52 -8.81 6.58
CA VAL A 126 25.17 -8.65 5.16
C VAL A 126 25.67 -9.86 4.40
N ALA A 127 24.79 -10.49 3.61
CA ALA A 127 25.16 -11.52 2.68
C ALA A 127 25.86 -10.91 1.46
N THR A 128 26.99 -11.49 1.09
CA THR A 128 27.76 -11.09 -0.09
C THR A 128 28.05 -12.30 -0.99
N THR A 129 28.44 -12.05 -2.22
CA THR A 129 28.99 -13.08 -3.11
C THR A 129 30.34 -13.55 -2.59
N GLN A 130 30.87 -14.65 -3.16
CA GLN A 130 32.20 -15.18 -2.80
C GLN A 130 33.33 -14.15 -2.96
N ASP A 131 33.19 -13.20 -3.86
CA ASP A 131 34.16 -12.13 -4.07
C ASP A 131 33.90 -10.89 -3.18
N SER A 132 33.10 -11.03 -2.12
CA SER A 132 32.70 -9.96 -1.19
C SER A 132 31.94 -8.80 -1.84
N MET A 133 31.32 -9.06 -2.99
CA MET A 133 30.46 -8.08 -3.66
C MET A 133 29.03 -8.14 -3.07
N GLU A 134 28.40 -6.99 -2.90
CA GLU A 134 27.00 -6.91 -2.54
C GLU A 134 26.12 -7.68 -3.53
N ILE A 135 25.03 -8.25 -3.03
CA ILE A 135 24.04 -8.90 -3.89
C ILE A 135 23.39 -7.80 -4.73
N PRO A 136 23.39 -7.91 -6.06
CA PRO A 136 22.79 -6.89 -6.91
C PRO A 136 21.32 -6.66 -6.56
N SER A 137 20.88 -5.41 -6.59
CA SER A 137 19.48 -5.07 -6.41
C SER A 137 18.65 -5.77 -7.48
N VAL A 138 17.80 -6.69 -7.04
CA VAL A 138 16.84 -7.35 -7.93
C VAL A 138 15.62 -6.47 -8.00
N ASN A 139 15.30 -5.97 -9.19
CA ASN A 139 14.07 -5.27 -9.43
C ASN A 139 12.98 -6.29 -9.78
N TRP A 140 11.87 -6.31 -9.06
CA TRP A 140 10.72 -7.18 -9.33
C TRP A 140 10.18 -7.09 -10.77
N TYR A 141 10.45 -5.96 -11.43
CA TYR A 141 9.93 -5.63 -12.75
C TYR A 141 10.95 -5.78 -13.88
N GLU A 142 12.17 -6.20 -13.57
CA GLU A 142 13.18 -6.52 -14.57
C GLU A 142 13.27 -8.04 -14.71
N GLU A 143 12.75 -8.57 -15.80
CA GLU A 143 12.75 -9.99 -16.18
C GLU A 143 14.16 -10.53 -16.50
N ASP A 144 15.16 -10.20 -15.73
CA ASP A 144 16.47 -10.78 -15.94
C ASP A 144 16.55 -12.14 -15.25
N SER A 145 16.08 -13.17 -15.95
CA SER A 145 16.08 -14.58 -15.54
C SER A 145 17.48 -15.18 -15.32
N ASN A 146 18.56 -14.41 -15.52
CA ASN A 146 19.95 -14.85 -15.36
C ASN A 146 20.56 -14.46 -14.00
N ARG A 147 19.78 -14.02 -13.04
CA ARG A 147 20.27 -13.57 -11.73
C ARG A 147 20.36 -14.69 -10.69
N LEU A 148 20.85 -15.83 -11.06
CA LEU A 148 21.33 -16.78 -10.08
C LEU A 148 22.58 -16.17 -9.43
N GLY A 149 22.43 -15.62 -8.25
CA GLY A 149 23.56 -15.18 -7.47
C GLY A 149 24.48 -16.36 -7.18
N PRO A 150 25.80 -16.15 -7.10
CA PRO A 150 26.71 -17.23 -6.78
C PRO A 150 26.50 -17.71 -5.34
N CYS A 151 26.06 -18.96 -5.21
CA CYS A 151 26.10 -19.68 -3.94
C CYS A 151 27.37 -20.53 -3.85
N PRO A 152 27.96 -20.75 -2.66
CA PRO A 152 27.53 -20.27 -1.35
C PRO A 152 27.83 -18.78 -1.12
N LEU A 153 27.13 -18.22 -0.10
CA LEU A 153 27.31 -16.83 0.32
C LEU A 153 28.42 -16.70 1.36
N SER A 154 29.04 -15.52 1.39
CA SER A 154 29.84 -15.03 2.50
C SER A 154 29.03 -14.02 3.30
N TYR A 155 29.44 -13.73 4.55
CA TYR A 155 28.78 -12.79 5.42
C TYR A 155 29.78 -11.77 5.94
N VAL A 156 29.42 -10.50 5.86
CA VAL A 156 30.23 -9.38 6.36
C VAL A 156 29.44 -8.58 7.39
N GLU A 157 30.16 -7.75 8.18
CA GLU A 157 29.51 -6.82 9.10
C GLU A 157 28.68 -5.80 8.30
N ASN A 158 27.53 -5.38 8.85
CA ASN A 158 26.83 -4.22 8.32
C ASN A 158 27.62 -2.97 8.72
N ASP A 159 28.18 -2.25 7.77
CA ASP A 159 29.06 -1.09 7.99
C ASP A 159 28.29 0.22 8.21
N SER A 160 26.97 0.18 8.13
CA SER A 160 26.08 1.32 8.27
C SER A 160 25.10 1.14 9.44
N VAL A 161 24.82 2.21 10.16
CA VAL A 161 23.75 2.23 11.15
C VAL A 161 22.39 2.16 10.45
N MET A 162 21.64 1.09 10.71
CA MET A 162 20.27 0.97 10.22
C MET A 162 19.37 1.96 10.96
N THR A 163 18.68 2.84 10.23
CA THR A 163 17.78 3.85 10.81
C THR A 163 16.32 3.62 10.37
N ILE A 164 15.39 4.33 11.02
CA ILE A 164 13.97 4.32 10.65
C ILE A 164 13.77 4.84 9.22
N LEU A 165 14.55 5.84 8.80
CA LEU A 165 14.52 6.32 7.41
C LEU A 165 14.83 5.21 6.40
N HIS A 166 15.78 4.32 6.71
CA HIS A 166 16.10 3.18 5.85
C HIS A 166 14.92 2.18 5.74
N LEU A 167 14.15 2.00 6.82
CA LEU A 167 12.94 1.15 6.79
C LEU A 167 11.84 1.77 5.92
N LEU A 168 11.57 3.07 6.08
CA LEU A 168 10.59 3.81 5.28
C LEU A 168 10.91 3.75 3.77
N ASN A 169 12.19 3.84 3.44
CA ASN A 169 12.70 3.88 2.06
C ASN A 169 13.01 2.51 1.46
N HIS A 170 12.71 1.41 2.16
CA HIS A 170 13.13 0.07 1.72
C HIS A 170 14.64 -0.03 1.42
N GLN A 171 15.46 0.59 2.27
CA GLN A 171 16.92 0.61 2.16
C GLN A 171 17.63 -0.12 3.30
N ALA A 172 16.88 -0.75 4.23
CA ALA A 172 17.49 -1.40 5.39
C ALA A 172 18.15 -2.75 5.09
N GLY A 173 17.82 -3.39 3.95
CA GLY A 173 18.40 -4.66 3.53
C GLY A 173 17.54 -5.88 3.83
N PHE A 174 16.33 -5.72 4.37
CA PHE A 174 15.35 -6.78 4.52
C PHE A 174 14.68 -7.14 3.18
N TYR A 175 14.30 -8.40 3.02
CA TYR A 175 13.83 -8.95 1.75
C TYR A 175 12.68 -9.96 1.94
N TYR A 176 12.09 -10.42 0.82
CA TYR A 176 11.18 -11.56 0.74
C TYR A 176 11.91 -12.76 0.13
N SER A 177 11.33 -13.96 0.25
CA SER A 177 11.82 -15.21 -0.38
C SER A 177 11.65 -15.21 -1.91
N THR A 178 11.90 -14.10 -2.56
CA THR A 178 11.70 -13.87 -4.00
C THR A 178 12.90 -13.17 -4.62
N THR A 179 14.09 -13.39 -4.05
CA THR A 179 15.33 -12.76 -4.54
C THR A 179 15.84 -13.40 -5.82
N ASN A 180 15.34 -14.59 -6.18
CA ASN A 180 15.87 -15.44 -7.24
C ASN A 180 17.33 -15.90 -6.97
N ILE A 181 17.74 -15.90 -5.71
CA ILE A 181 19.03 -16.42 -5.23
C ILE A 181 18.72 -17.59 -4.29
N ASP A 182 18.86 -18.82 -4.76
CA ASP A 182 18.40 -20.03 -4.06
C ASP A 182 18.86 -20.13 -2.60
N CYS A 183 20.12 -19.77 -2.32
CA CYS A 183 20.66 -19.86 -0.97
C CYS A 183 20.11 -18.77 -0.04
N ILE A 184 19.74 -17.60 -0.54
CA ILE A 184 19.05 -16.54 0.23
C ILE A 184 17.59 -16.93 0.46
N ASP A 185 16.89 -17.33 -0.60
CA ASP A 185 15.47 -17.67 -0.51
C ASP A 185 15.26 -18.90 0.38
N SER A 186 16.19 -19.86 0.36
CA SER A 186 16.17 -21.02 1.25
C SER A 186 16.35 -20.65 2.73
N VAL A 187 17.19 -19.67 3.06
CA VAL A 187 17.39 -19.25 4.47
C VAL A 187 16.12 -18.64 5.05
N ILE A 188 15.48 -17.70 4.33
CA ILE A 188 14.23 -17.08 4.80
C ILE A 188 13.08 -18.10 4.86
N ALA A 189 12.97 -18.99 3.86
CA ALA A 189 11.96 -20.02 3.85
C ALA A 189 12.09 -20.98 5.04
N ASN A 190 13.33 -21.36 5.41
CA ASN A 190 13.59 -22.24 6.55
C ASN A 190 13.24 -21.62 7.90
N GLU A 191 13.39 -20.30 8.08
CA GLU A 191 13.00 -19.60 9.32
C GLU A 191 11.48 -19.49 9.47
N ASN A 192 10.71 -19.63 8.39
CA ASN A 192 9.24 -19.62 8.42
C ASN A 192 8.68 -18.44 9.22
N LEU A 193 8.85 -17.23 8.71
CA LEU A 193 8.45 -16.02 9.43
C LEU A 193 6.94 -15.97 9.69
N ALA A 194 6.12 -16.52 8.79
CA ALA A 194 4.66 -16.55 8.94
C ALA A 194 4.17 -17.44 10.10
N ALA A 195 4.99 -18.40 10.52
CA ALA A 195 4.69 -19.24 11.69
C ALA A 195 5.20 -18.65 13.01
N ALA A 196 5.62 -17.40 13.05
CA ALA A 196 5.95 -16.73 14.30
C ALA A 196 4.69 -16.58 15.16
N GLU A 197 4.81 -16.89 16.45
CA GLU A 197 3.67 -16.86 17.38
C GLU A 197 3.27 -15.42 17.78
N ASN A 198 4.25 -14.51 17.78
CA ASN A 198 4.08 -13.10 18.17
C ASN A 198 5.25 -12.26 17.66
N SER A 199 5.21 -10.96 17.92
CA SER A 199 6.23 -10.01 17.48
C SER A 199 7.64 -10.34 18.01
N GLN A 200 7.78 -10.85 19.25
CA GLN A 200 9.08 -11.24 19.78
C GLN A 200 9.66 -12.45 19.05
N ASP A 201 8.82 -13.46 18.77
CA ASP A 201 9.27 -14.65 18.00
C ASP A 201 9.63 -14.27 16.56
N LEU A 202 8.87 -13.36 15.94
CA LEU A 202 9.20 -12.82 14.62
C LEU A 202 10.57 -12.11 14.62
N ILE A 203 10.83 -11.26 15.62
CA ILE A 203 12.14 -10.60 15.81
C ILE A 203 13.26 -11.64 15.92
N ASN A 204 13.07 -12.66 16.76
CA ASN A 204 14.07 -13.72 16.98
C ASN A 204 14.35 -14.52 15.69
N LYS A 205 13.34 -14.74 14.86
CA LYS A 205 13.49 -15.39 13.54
C LYS A 205 14.22 -14.47 12.56
N MET A 206 13.81 -13.22 12.46
CA MET A 206 14.43 -12.22 11.57
C MET A 206 15.90 -11.94 11.95
N ALA A 207 16.25 -11.97 13.23
CA ALA A 207 17.63 -11.78 13.69
C ALA A 207 18.62 -12.85 13.21
N LYS A 208 18.13 -14.00 12.71
CA LYS A 208 18.95 -15.06 12.11
C LYS A 208 19.15 -14.90 10.62
N LEU A 209 18.40 -14.02 9.98
CA LEU A 209 18.50 -13.79 8.54
C LEU A 209 19.62 -12.80 8.24
N PRO A 210 20.39 -12.99 7.16
CA PRO A 210 21.28 -11.94 6.69
C PRO A 210 20.48 -10.80 6.05
N LEU A 211 21.04 -9.61 6.05
CA LEU A 211 20.64 -8.54 5.15
C LEU A 211 21.19 -8.84 3.75
N ILE A 212 20.56 -8.34 2.70
CA ILE A 212 21.04 -8.50 1.31
C ILE A 212 21.89 -7.34 0.83
N GLN A 213 22.00 -6.30 1.63
CA GLN A 213 22.80 -5.10 1.36
C GLN A 213 23.12 -4.37 2.67
N HIS A 214 24.15 -3.52 2.64
CA HIS A 214 24.40 -2.56 3.71
C HIS A 214 23.24 -1.57 3.81
N SER A 215 22.84 -1.24 5.03
CA SER A 215 21.73 -0.32 5.26
C SER A 215 22.01 1.05 4.64
N GLY A 216 21.07 1.56 3.87
CA GLY A 216 21.19 2.83 3.14
C GLY A 216 21.76 2.73 1.72
N SER A 217 22.17 1.53 1.25
CA SER A 217 22.80 1.39 -0.07
C SER A 217 21.84 1.73 -1.21
N TYR A 218 20.77 0.99 -1.38
CA TYR A 218 19.80 1.24 -2.45
C TYR A 218 18.39 0.72 -2.08
N TYR A 219 17.40 1.07 -2.87
CA TYR A 219 16.05 0.58 -2.69
C TYR A 219 15.96 -0.92 -3.01
N TYR A 220 15.47 -1.70 -2.04
CA TYR A 220 15.10 -3.09 -2.23
C TYR A 220 13.78 -3.39 -1.53
N TYR A 221 12.74 -3.67 -2.32
CA TYR A 221 11.42 -3.97 -1.77
C TYR A 221 11.42 -5.27 -0.98
N GLY A 222 11.05 -5.22 0.29
CA GLY A 222 11.08 -6.37 1.20
C GLY A 222 10.29 -6.12 2.48
N THR A 223 10.63 -6.85 3.54
CA THR A 223 9.94 -6.83 4.84
C THR A 223 10.27 -5.60 5.70
N ASN A 224 10.82 -4.54 5.10
CA ASN A 224 11.22 -3.33 5.82
C ASN A 224 10.05 -2.71 6.62
N THR A 225 8.85 -2.64 6.05
CA THR A 225 7.68 -2.08 6.74
C THR A 225 7.16 -3.00 7.85
N THR A 226 7.38 -4.30 7.74
CA THR A 226 7.11 -5.23 8.83
C THR A 226 8.02 -4.91 10.03
N VAL A 227 9.31 -4.68 9.78
CA VAL A 227 10.26 -4.22 10.82
C VAL A 227 9.88 -2.84 11.36
N LEU A 228 9.42 -1.91 10.52
CA LEU A 228 8.91 -0.62 10.98
C LEU A 228 7.73 -0.78 11.94
N GLY A 229 6.82 -1.70 11.66
CA GLY A 229 5.73 -2.05 12.58
C GLY A 229 6.24 -2.55 13.93
N LEU A 230 7.23 -3.45 13.93
CA LEU A 230 7.87 -3.93 15.16
C LEU A 230 8.55 -2.80 15.96
N VAL A 231 9.14 -1.82 15.27
CA VAL A 231 9.67 -0.60 15.90
C VAL A 231 8.55 0.19 16.58
N CYS A 232 7.41 0.38 15.91
CA CYS A 232 6.26 1.08 16.47
C CYS A 232 5.74 0.38 17.74
N GLU A 233 5.62 -0.95 17.71
CA GLU A 233 5.23 -1.75 18.89
C GLU A 233 6.21 -1.59 20.05
N ARG A 234 7.52 -1.70 19.79
CA ARG A 234 8.57 -1.57 20.81
C ARG A 234 8.67 -0.15 21.39
N ALA A 235 8.48 0.87 20.56
CA ALA A 235 8.53 2.26 21.00
C ALA A 235 7.35 2.64 21.90
N THR A 236 6.19 2.01 21.71
CA THR A 236 4.95 2.35 22.42
C THR A 236 4.55 1.35 23.50
N GLY A 237 5.02 0.11 23.39
CA GLY A 237 4.59 -1.01 24.25
C GLY A 237 3.19 -1.53 23.91
N LYS A 238 2.64 -1.17 22.75
CA LYS A 238 1.33 -1.59 22.25
C LYS A 238 1.50 -2.43 20.98
N THR A 239 0.53 -3.30 20.69
CA THR A 239 0.47 -4.04 19.44
C THR A 239 0.10 -3.12 18.27
N LEU A 240 0.44 -3.52 17.04
CA LEU A 240 0.02 -2.78 15.85
C LEU A 240 -1.50 -2.70 15.73
N ALA A 241 -2.22 -3.75 16.11
CA ALA A 241 -3.68 -3.74 16.11
C ALA A 241 -4.24 -2.67 17.05
N GLU A 242 -3.71 -2.57 18.28
CA GLU A 242 -4.09 -1.50 19.22
C GLU A 242 -3.74 -0.13 18.69
N LEU A 243 -2.54 0.05 18.11
CA LEU A 243 -2.09 1.35 17.59
C LEU A 243 -2.94 1.81 16.41
N VAL A 244 -3.23 0.94 15.44
CA VAL A 244 -4.09 1.26 14.30
C VAL A 244 -5.49 1.63 14.79
N LYS A 245 -6.03 0.86 15.74
CA LYS A 245 -7.33 1.13 16.31
C LYS A 245 -7.40 2.48 17.02
N GLU A 246 -6.48 2.73 17.94
CA GLU A 246 -6.51 3.92 18.80
C GLU A 246 -6.14 5.21 18.07
N ARG A 247 -5.23 5.15 17.09
CA ARG A 247 -4.69 6.34 16.43
C ARG A 247 -5.28 6.61 15.05
N ILE A 248 -5.75 5.57 14.37
CA ILE A 248 -6.25 5.69 12.99
C ILE A 248 -7.76 5.46 12.94
N THR A 249 -8.23 4.25 13.24
CA THR A 249 -9.61 3.89 12.90
C THR A 249 -10.64 4.49 13.85
N ASP A 250 -10.46 4.42 15.17
CA ASP A 250 -11.42 4.97 16.13
C ASP A 250 -11.57 6.50 16.03
N PRO A 251 -10.48 7.33 16.02
CA PRO A 251 -10.62 8.78 15.95
C PRO A 251 -11.25 9.27 14.66
N MET A 252 -10.93 8.63 13.54
CA MET A 252 -11.46 8.95 12.22
C MET A 252 -12.76 8.23 11.89
N LYS A 253 -13.24 7.33 12.77
CA LYS A 253 -14.44 6.52 12.57
C LYS A 253 -14.41 5.72 11.27
N ILE A 254 -13.25 5.11 10.99
CA ILE A 254 -13.06 4.22 9.86
C ILE A 254 -13.54 2.82 10.29
N GLU A 255 -14.56 2.33 9.64
CA GLU A 255 -15.00 0.95 9.74
C GLU A 255 -14.44 0.16 8.56
N GLY A 256 -14.11 -1.12 8.75
CA GLY A 256 -13.64 -1.94 7.63
C GLY A 256 -12.14 -1.83 7.32
N LEU A 257 -11.30 -1.49 8.30
CA LEU A 257 -9.83 -1.56 8.23
C LEU A 257 -9.28 -2.07 9.57
N ALA A 258 -8.66 -3.25 9.60
CA ALA A 258 -8.25 -3.90 10.83
C ALA A 258 -7.14 -4.93 10.62
N TYR A 259 -6.60 -5.44 11.73
CA TYR A 259 -5.78 -6.65 11.77
C TYR A 259 -6.62 -7.89 12.10
N ASP A 260 -7.66 -7.73 12.93
CA ASP A 260 -8.53 -8.81 13.36
C ASP A 260 -9.87 -8.75 12.62
N LEU A 261 -10.35 -9.89 12.15
CA LEU A 261 -11.67 -9.99 11.55
C LEU A 261 -12.75 -9.83 12.62
N PRO A 262 -13.70 -8.90 12.47
CA PRO A 262 -14.81 -8.78 13.39
C PRO A 262 -15.60 -10.10 13.53
N LYS A 263 -16.06 -10.42 14.73
CA LYS A 263 -16.72 -11.73 15.06
C LYS A 263 -17.87 -12.11 14.14
N GLU A 264 -18.63 -11.13 13.68
CA GLU A 264 -19.82 -11.35 12.83
C GLU A 264 -19.47 -11.25 11.34
N ALA A 265 -18.21 -10.96 10.99
CA ALA A 265 -17.77 -10.82 9.62
C ALA A 265 -17.23 -12.13 9.06
N THR A 266 -17.36 -12.28 7.76
CA THR A 266 -16.79 -13.39 7.01
C THR A 266 -15.82 -12.82 5.95
N MET A 267 -14.65 -13.41 5.85
CA MET A 267 -13.68 -13.04 4.82
C MET A 267 -14.00 -13.79 3.53
N LEU A 268 -13.93 -13.07 2.40
CA LEU A 268 -14.07 -13.70 1.10
C LEU A 268 -12.98 -14.78 0.88
N PRO A 269 -13.31 -15.86 0.17
CA PRO A 269 -12.34 -16.92 -0.11
C PRO A 269 -11.21 -16.40 -0.99
N ARG A 270 -10.05 -17.06 -0.88
CA ARG A 270 -8.87 -16.80 -1.71
C ARG A 270 -8.88 -17.71 -2.93
N PHE A 271 -8.35 -17.22 -4.05
CA PHE A 271 -8.37 -17.93 -5.31
C PHE A 271 -6.97 -18.08 -5.91
N SER A 272 -6.82 -19.11 -6.72
CA SER A 272 -5.58 -19.43 -7.41
C SER A 272 -5.88 -19.88 -8.83
N GLY A 273 -5.02 -19.50 -9.77
CA GLY A 273 -4.97 -19.98 -11.14
C GLY A 273 -3.73 -20.81 -11.44
N LYS A 274 -3.01 -21.27 -10.41
CA LYS A 274 -1.70 -21.94 -10.54
C LYS A 274 -1.70 -23.15 -11.48
N ASP A 275 -2.82 -23.87 -11.55
CA ASP A 275 -2.98 -25.02 -12.44
C ASP A 275 -3.62 -24.65 -13.78
N SER A 276 -3.60 -23.38 -14.17
CA SER A 276 -4.31 -22.78 -15.32
C SER A 276 -5.84 -22.93 -15.26
N ILE A 277 -6.37 -23.06 -14.04
CA ILE A 277 -7.81 -23.18 -13.77
C ILE A 277 -8.13 -22.26 -12.59
N LEU A 278 -9.03 -21.32 -12.81
CA LEU A 278 -9.55 -20.48 -11.72
C LEU A 278 -10.34 -21.32 -10.72
N ARG A 279 -9.90 -21.37 -9.48
CA ARG A 279 -10.47 -22.13 -8.37
C ARG A 279 -10.21 -21.50 -7.02
N ILE A 280 -10.92 -21.94 -6.01
CA ILE A 280 -10.58 -21.62 -4.62
C ILE A 280 -9.17 -22.16 -4.33
N ALA A 281 -8.37 -21.37 -3.64
CA ALA A 281 -7.02 -21.74 -3.24
C ALA A 281 -7.05 -22.89 -2.24
N LYS A 282 -6.04 -23.78 -2.33
CA LYS A 282 -5.83 -24.85 -1.37
C LYS A 282 -5.13 -24.29 -0.12
N GLU A 283 -5.29 -25.00 0.99
CA GLU A 283 -4.55 -24.71 2.21
C GLU A 283 -3.03 -24.73 1.95
N GLY A 284 -2.29 -23.79 2.50
CA GLY A 284 -0.84 -23.65 2.33
C GLY A 284 -0.36 -23.25 0.93
N GLU A 285 -1.27 -22.95 0.00
CA GLU A 285 -0.90 -22.58 -1.38
C GLU A 285 -0.46 -21.12 -1.53
N LEU A 286 -0.92 -20.26 -0.64
CA LEU A 286 -0.82 -18.82 -0.79
C LEU A 286 0.03 -18.23 0.31
N ASP A 287 1.32 -18.10 0.04
CA ASP A 287 2.24 -17.66 1.05
C ASP A 287 3.36 -16.79 0.48
N ILE A 288 3.50 -15.62 1.06
CA ILE A 288 4.53 -14.65 0.71
C ILE A 288 5.84 -14.88 1.48
N PHE A 289 5.80 -15.66 2.57
CA PHE A 289 6.95 -16.01 3.41
C PHE A 289 7.40 -17.47 3.23
N GLY A 290 6.79 -18.21 2.30
CA GLY A 290 7.13 -19.57 1.95
C GLY A 290 6.27 -20.67 2.55
N GLN A 291 5.33 -20.42 3.48
CA GLN A 291 4.53 -21.49 4.10
C GLN A 291 3.07 -21.17 4.43
N ASN A 292 2.75 -20.25 5.35
CA ASN A 292 1.38 -20.02 5.78
C ASN A 292 1.02 -18.53 5.84
N VAL A 293 -0.21 -18.25 5.46
CA VAL A 293 -0.77 -16.91 5.60
C VAL A 293 -1.07 -16.64 7.07
N PRO A 294 -0.80 -15.43 7.58
CA PRO A 294 -1.22 -15.05 8.93
C PRO A 294 -2.73 -15.31 9.14
N ASP A 295 -3.09 -15.82 10.29
CA ASP A 295 -4.48 -15.92 10.70
C ASP A 295 -5.04 -14.52 11.00
N TYR A 296 -6.34 -14.37 10.92
CA TYR A 296 -7.05 -13.12 11.17
C TYR A 296 -8.13 -13.26 12.24
N ASP A 297 -8.13 -14.39 12.97
CA ASP A 297 -9.02 -14.50 14.12
C ASP A 297 -8.55 -13.61 15.28
N SER A 298 -9.43 -13.30 16.18
CA SER A 298 -9.17 -12.37 17.29
C SER A 298 -8.22 -12.93 18.36
N GLU A 299 -7.71 -14.15 18.20
CA GLU A 299 -6.78 -14.77 19.15
C GLU A 299 -5.33 -14.76 18.67
N HIS A 300 -5.08 -14.38 17.40
CA HIS A 300 -3.71 -14.28 16.90
C HIS A 300 -2.96 -13.10 17.54
N GLN A 301 -1.65 -13.25 17.66
CA GLN A 301 -0.78 -12.26 18.34
C GLN A 301 0.35 -11.74 17.44
N LEU A 302 0.28 -12.04 16.13
CA LEU A 302 1.26 -11.61 15.16
C LEU A 302 0.64 -10.60 14.19
N TYR A 303 1.09 -9.37 14.25
CA TYR A 303 0.62 -8.26 13.42
C TYR A 303 1.74 -7.81 12.47
N LEU A 304 1.61 -8.14 11.19
CA LEU A 304 2.62 -7.82 10.18
C LEU A 304 2.39 -6.43 9.59
N GLY A 305 3.27 -5.47 9.89
CA GLY A 305 3.13 -4.09 9.43
C GLY A 305 3.13 -3.92 7.91
N GLY A 306 3.76 -4.84 7.20
CA GLY A 306 3.84 -4.78 5.75
C GLY A 306 2.74 -5.55 4.99
N GLU A 307 2.07 -6.53 5.64
CA GLU A 307 1.24 -7.52 4.92
C GLU A 307 -0.02 -7.95 5.68
N GLY A 308 -0.13 -7.63 6.98
CA GLY A 308 -1.02 -8.33 7.90
C GLY A 308 -2.42 -7.75 8.05
N MET A 309 -2.80 -6.71 7.30
CA MET A 309 -4.13 -6.12 7.45
C MET A 309 -5.18 -6.72 6.51
N ILE A 310 -6.41 -6.59 6.94
CA ILE A 310 -7.61 -6.84 6.15
C ILE A 310 -8.42 -5.54 6.05
N ALA A 311 -9.17 -5.40 4.96
CA ALA A 311 -10.07 -4.27 4.81
C ALA A 311 -11.28 -4.60 3.95
N THR A 312 -12.28 -3.73 4.05
CA THR A 312 -13.34 -3.59 3.08
C THR A 312 -13.01 -2.47 2.09
N ALA A 313 -13.66 -2.43 0.94
CA ALA A 313 -13.46 -1.33 0.00
C ALA A 313 -13.87 0.02 0.60
N ASN A 314 -14.94 0.04 1.39
CA ASN A 314 -15.41 1.24 2.09
C ASN A 314 -14.36 1.73 3.11
N GLY A 315 -13.90 0.84 4.00
CA GLY A 315 -12.93 1.23 5.05
C GLY A 315 -11.58 1.67 4.48
N TYR A 316 -11.10 1.00 3.43
CA TYR A 316 -9.86 1.42 2.80
C TYR A 316 -10.02 2.73 2.02
N SER A 317 -11.16 2.97 1.35
CA SER A 317 -11.46 4.26 0.71
C SER A 317 -11.49 5.42 1.70
N ASP A 318 -12.03 5.19 2.92
CA ASP A 318 -11.99 6.18 4.00
C ASP A 318 -10.55 6.55 4.39
N PHE A 319 -9.68 5.55 4.55
CA PHE A 319 -8.25 5.80 4.81
C PHE A 319 -7.59 6.59 3.66
N LEU A 320 -7.87 6.24 2.40
CA LEU A 320 -7.36 6.99 1.24
C LEU A 320 -7.89 8.43 1.19
N ARG A 321 -9.15 8.65 1.59
CA ARG A 321 -9.72 10.00 1.69
C ARG A 321 -9.02 10.86 2.75
N MET A 322 -8.56 10.26 3.85
CA MET A 322 -7.71 10.97 4.82
C MET A 322 -6.45 11.51 4.14
N LEU A 323 -5.77 10.69 3.33
CA LEU A 323 -4.59 11.12 2.58
C LEU A 323 -4.93 12.21 1.55
N LEU A 324 -6.01 12.01 0.77
CA LEU A 324 -6.52 12.98 -0.21
C LEU A 324 -6.82 14.33 0.44
N ASN A 325 -7.38 14.31 1.64
CA ASN A 325 -7.75 15.49 2.44
C ASN A 325 -6.60 15.97 3.33
N LYS A 326 -5.35 15.71 2.92
CA LYS A 326 -4.15 16.22 3.57
C LYS A 326 -4.12 15.93 5.08
N GLY A 327 -4.33 14.68 5.43
CA GLY A 327 -4.24 14.16 6.79
C GLY A 327 -5.50 14.28 7.63
N THR A 328 -6.64 14.67 7.04
CA THR A 328 -7.88 14.92 7.79
C THR A 328 -9.04 14.06 7.29
N LEU A 329 -9.79 13.43 8.19
CA LEU A 329 -11.03 12.72 7.89
C LEU A 329 -12.04 12.91 9.03
N ASN A 330 -13.32 13.05 8.69
CA ASN A 330 -14.44 13.20 9.63
C ASN A 330 -14.22 14.27 10.72
N GLY A 331 -13.49 15.34 10.39
CA GLY A 331 -13.17 16.43 11.31
C GLY A 331 -11.99 16.14 12.25
N TYR A 332 -11.37 14.97 12.17
CA TYR A 332 -10.16 14.63 12.91
C TYR A 332 -8.93 14.77 12.01
N ARG A 333 -7.90 15.47 12.50
CA ARG A 333 -6.58 15.54 11.86
C ARG A 333 -5.70 14.45 12.44
N PHE A 334 -5.31 13.51 11.59
CA PHE A 334 -4.41 12.42 11.93
C PHE A 334 -2.95 12.76 11.63
N LEU A 335 -2.68 13.38 10.48
CA LEU A 335 -1.34 13.81 10.08
C LEU A 335 -1.35 15.29 9.67
N GLU A 336 -0.26 15.97 9.86
CA GLU A 336 -0.08 17.34 9.36
C GLU A 336 0.05 17.35 7.83
N GLU A 337 -0.34 18.45 7.19
CA GLU A 337 -0.28 18.57 5.73
C GLU A 337 1.14 18.41 5.19
N ASN A 338 2.13 18.96 5.90
CA ASN A 338 3.55 18.82 5.52
C ASN A 338 4.02 17.36 5.57
N THR A 339 3.51 16.55 6.48
CA THR A 339 3.81 15.12 6.57
C THR A 339 3.26 14.36 5.38
N ILE A 340 2.05 14.72 4.90
CA ILE A 340 1.49 14.16 3.67
C ILE A 340 2.31 14.57 2.44
N ASP A 341 2.78 15.82 2.38
CA ASP A 341 3.63 16.28 1.29
C ASP A 341 4.98 15.55 1.29
N ASP A 342 5.56 15.30 2.48
CA ASP A 342 6.78 14.52 2.64
C ASP A 342 6.56 13.05 2.26
N LEU A 343 5.46 12.43 2.67
CA LEU A 343 5.10 11.04 2.32
C LEU A 343 5.18 10.79 0.80
N THR A 344 4.89 11.78 -0.02
CA THR A 344 4.84 11.66 -1.49
C THR A 344 6.04 12.28 -2.21
N ALA A 345 6.99 12.84 -1.47
CA ALA A 345 8.22 13.40 -2.03
C ALA A 345 9.16 12.28 -2.58
N PRO A 346 10.04 12.57 -3.53
CA PRO A 346 10.96 11.57 -4.08
C PRO A 346 12.10 11.25 -3.09
N HIS A 347 11.90 10.27 -2.23
CA HIS A 347 12.86 9.87 -1.19
C HIS A 347 13.91 8.87 -1.66
N THR A 348 13.61 8.09 -2.68
CA THR A 348 14.55 7.11 -3.22
C THR A 348 15.02 7.53 -4.61
N GLN A 349 16.23 7.12 -4.96
CA GLN A 349 16.75 7.34 -6.33
C GLN A 349 16.07 6.45 -7.38
N LYS A 350 15.13 5.60 -6.94
CA LYS A 350 14.42 4.72 -7.85
C LYS A 350 13.40 5.52 -8.64
N ASP A 351 13.74 5.74 -9.89
CA ASP A 351 12.87 6.28 -10.90
C ASP A 351 12.65 5.19 -11.96
N ASN A 352 11.41 4.85 -12.21
CA ASN A 352 11.04 3.86 -13.21
C ASN A 352 9.91 4.39 -14.10
N SER A 353 9.43 3.54 -15.01
CA SER A 353 8.34 3.88 -15.93
C SER A 353 7.00 4.22 -15.23
N TYR A 354 6.86 3.91 -13.95
CA TYR A 354 5.67 4.27 -13.18
C TYR A 354 5.75 5.69 -12.59
N GLY A 355 6.93 6.12 -12.18
CA GLY A 355 7.13 7.41 -11.54
C GLY A 355 8.23 7.37 -10.48
N HIS A 356 8.17 8.27 -9.51
CA HIS A 356 9.05 8.25 -8.35
C HIS A 356 8.37 7.57 -7.15
N ASN A 357 9.17 7.12 -6.20
CA ASN A 357 8.71 6.53 -4.95
C ASN A 357 8.87 7.54 -3.81
N GLY A 358 7.78 7.79 -3.07
CA GLY A 358 7.79 8.41 -1.76
C GLY A 358 8.11 7.35 -0.69
N TYR A 359 7.56 7.46 0.51
CA TYR A 359 7.63 6.36 1.48
C TYR A 359 6.69 5.22 1.06
N ASN A 360 7.20 4.35 0.17
CA ASN A 360 6.47 3.21 -0.40
C ASN A 360 5.13 3.57 -1.10
N LEU A 361 5.00 4.79 -1.57
CA LEU A 361 3.88 5.27 -2.36
C LEU A 361 4.38 5.79 -3.69
N TRP A 362 3.89 5.22 -4.80
CA TRP A 362 4.32 5.60 -6.13
C TRP A 362 3.55 6.82 -6.63
N VAL A 363 4.28 7.81 -7.17
CA VAL A 363 3.70 9.00 -7.78
C VAL A 363 3.97 8.95 -9.28
N SER A 364 2.91 8.80 -10.09
CA SER A 364 3.00 8.57 -11.53
C SER A 364 3.56 9.77 -12.31
N LYS A 365 4.35 9.47 -13.37
CA LYS A 365 4.99 10.45 -14.28
C LYS A 365 4.43 10.37 -15.71
N GLU A 366 4.87 11.28 -16.57
CA GLU A 366 4.46 11.35 -17.99
C GLU A 366 4.54 10.01 -18.76
N PRO A 367 5.60 9.18 -18.64
CA PRO A 367 5.65 7.89 -19.35
C PRO A 367 4.50 6.94 -18.98
N TYR A 368 3.93 7.10 -17.78
CA TYR A 368 2.77 6.35 -17.34
C TYR A 368 1.50 6.81 -18.06
N LEU A 369 1.34 8.11 -18.21
CA LEU A 369 0.24 8.71 -18.96
C LEU A 369 0.31 8.34 -20.44
N GLU A 370 1.48 8.43 -21.09
CA GLU A 370 1.67 8.11 -22.50
C GLU A 370 1.26 6.67 -22.85
N LYS A 371 1.35 5.74 -21.89
CA LYS A 371 0.89 4.36 -22.03
C LYS A 371 -0.62 4.18 -21.81
N GLY A 372 -1.39 5.25 -21.60
CA GLY A 372 -2.82 5.19 -21.35
C GLY A 372 -3.20 4.52 -20.02
N ARG A 373 -2.32 4.56 -19.01
CA ARG A 373 -2.52 3.88 -17.72
C ARG A 373 -3.16 4.76 -16.65
N GLY A 374 -3.55 5.96 -16.97
CA GLY A 374 -4.13 6.95 -16.06
C GLY A 374 -3.63 8.36 -16.33
N ASP A 375 -3.28 9.12 -15.32
CA ASP A 375 -2.72 10.46 -15.42
C ASP A 375 -1.42 10.57 -14.62
N LYS A 376 -0.67 11.65 -14.80
CA LYS A 376 0.48 11.97 -13.96
C LYS A 376 0.04 12.50 -12.58
N GLY A 377 0.87 12.28 -11.59
CA GLY A 377 0.64 12.75 -10.22
C GLY A 377 -0.35 11.89 -9.43
N LEU A 378 -0.74 10.73 -9.95
CA LEU A 378 -1.53 9.76 -9.19
C LEU A 378 -0.65 9.11 -8.14
N TRP A 379 -1.15 9.01 -6.90
CA TRP A 379 -0.51 8.22 -5.86
C TRP A 379 -1.06 6.80 -5.95
N ILE A 380 -0.19 5.82 -6.10
CA ILE A 380 -0.58 4.46 -6.51
C ILE A 380 0.04 3.44 -5.57
N GLY A 381 -0.72 2.42 -5.22
CA GLY A 381 -0.24 1.25 -4.50
C GLY A 381 -1.13 0.03 -4.75
N GLY A 382 -0.68 -1.12 -4.28
CA GLY A 382 -1.42 -2.37 -4.48
C GLY A 382 -0.99 -3.47 -3.50
N GLY A 383 -1.69 -4.59 -3.55
CA GLY A 383 -1.48 -5.76 -2.72
C GLY A 383 -1.27 -7.04 -3.53
N TYR A 384 -0.67 -8.03 -2.88
CA TYR A 384 -0.16 -9.27 -3.48
C TYR A 384 -1.21 -10.10 -4.23
N GLU A 385 -2.46 -10.13 -3.77
CA GLU A 385 -3.55 -10.86 -4.41
C GLU A 385 -4.35 -10.01 -5.40
N GLY A 386 -3.74 -8.92 -5.90
CA GLY A 386 -4.31 -8.09 -6.97
C GLY A 386 -5.19 -6.95 -6.49
N THR A 387 -5.22 -6.63 -5.21
CA THR A 387 -5.82 -5.38 -4.72
C THR A 387 -5.02 -4.19 -5.23
N HIS A 388 -5.71 -3.10 -5.50
CA HIS A 388 -5.09 -1.89 -6.03
C HIS A 388 -5.81 -0.64 -5.56
N PHE A 389 -5.06 0.47 -5.39
CA PHE A 389 -5.63 1.77 -5.11
C PHE A 389 -4.88 2.88 -5.83
N TRP A 390 -5.57 4.01 -6.00
CA TRP A 390 -4.94 5.28 -6.37
C TRP A 390 -5.66 6.46 -5.78
N ILE A 391 -4.94 7.57 -5.67
CA ILE A 391 -5.44 8.87 -5.23
C ILE A 391 -5.18 9.89 -6.33
N ASP A 392 -6.21 10.56 -6.79
CA ASP A 392 -6.14 11.67 -7.75
C ASP A 392 -6.36 12.99 -7.02
N THR A 393 -5.27 13.63 -6.62
CA THR A 393 -5.33 14.92 -5.92
C THR A 393 -5.77 16.06 -6.85
N LYS A 394 -5.59 15.91 -8.16
CA LYS A 394 -5.96 16.90 -9.17
C LYS A 394 -7.49 16.98 -9.35
N ARG A 395 -8.16 15.81 -9.31
CA ARG A 395 -9.61 15.70 -9.50
C ARG A 395 -10.37 15.50 -8.20
N GLY A 396 -9.66 15.27 -7.10
CA GLY A 396 -10.23 15.16 -5.76
C GLY A 396 -11.00 13.85 -5.54
N PHE A 397 -10.44 12.71 -5.92
CA PHE A 397 -11.05 11.41 -5.68
C PHE A 397 -10.04 10.31 -5.37
N VAL A 398 -10.54 9.23 -4.79
CA VAL A 398 -9.82 7.99 -4.56
C VAL A 398 -10.45 6.86 -5.36
N GLY A 399 -9.64 5.88 -5.76
CA GLY A 399 -10.12 4.69 -6.43
C GLY A 399 -9.54 3.43 -5.81
N THR A 400 -10.36 2.40 -5.72
CA THR A 400 -9.97 1.06 -5.27
C THR A 400 -10.42 -0.01 -6.27
N ILE A 401 -9.60 -1.04 -6.44
CA ILE A 401 -9.94 -2.27 -7.15
C ILE A 401 -9.64 -3.41 -6.20
N MET A 402 -10.67 -4.15 -5.82
CA MET A 402 -10.59 -5.24 -4.84
C MET A 402 -10.81 -6.58 -5.53
N THR A 403 -9.93 -7.54 -5.24
CA THR A 403 -10.00 -8.95 -5.65
C THR A 403 -9.10 -9.78 -4.73
N GLN A 404 -9.18 -11.11 -4.79
CA GLN A 404 -8.29 -12.02 -4.07
C GLN A 404 -7.83 -13.16 -5.01
N MET A 405 -6.87 -12.85 -5.86
CA MET A 405 -6.34 -13.79 -6.86
C MET A 405 -4.82 -13.89 -6.74
N PHE A 406 -4.33 -15.03 -6.27
CA PHE A 406 -2.90 -15.24 -6.05
C PHE A 406 -2.13 -15.39 -7.37
N TRP A 407 -2.47 -16.36 -8.18
CA TRP A 407 -1.73 -16.65 -9.40
C TRP A 407 -2.58 -16.45 -10.62
N VAL A 408 -2.16 -15.55 -11.48
CA VAL A 408 -2.82 -15.33 -12.77
C VAL A 408 -2.06 -16.09 -13.85
N TYR A 409 -2.77 -16.95 -14.56
CA TYR A 409 -2.19 -17.83 -15.58
C TYR A 409 -2.19 -17.24 -17.00
N ASP A 410 -2.90 -16.14 -17.22
CA ASP A 410 -2.98 -15.44 -18.51
C ASP A 410 -2.04 -14.22 -18.49
N GLY A 411 -0.81 -14.42 -19.00
CA GLY A 411 0.22 -13.39 -18.99
C GLY A 411 -0.16 -12.10 -19.70
N ASP A 412 -1.05 -12.16 -20.70
CA ASP A 412 -1.47 -10.97 -21.45
C ASP A 412 -2.46 -10.10 -20.68
N TYR A 413 -3.19 -10.67 -19.71
CA TYR A 413 -4.23 -9.99 -18.98
C TYR A 413 -3.98 -9.84 -17.49
N GLY A 414 -3.20 -10.73 -16.89
CA GLY A 414 -3.11 -10.87 -15.45
C GLY A 414 -2.65 -9.62 -14.72
N TYR A 415 -1.55 -9.04 -15.15
CA TYR A 415 -0.96 -7.86 -14.51
C TYR A 415 -1.45 -6.53 -15.11
N THR A 416 -2.34 -6.56 -16.10
CA THR A 416 -2.83 -5.36 -16.78
C THR A 416 -4.21 -4.92 -16.33
N LYS A 417 -4.86 -5.67 -15.43
CA LYS A 417 -6.19 -5.35 -14.91
C LYS A 417 -6.30 -3.91 -14.42
N ASP A 418 -5.41 -3.52 -13.52
CA ASP A 418 -5.43 -2.18 -12.90
C ASP A 418 -5.18 -1.09 -13.94
N ASP A 419 -4.22 -1.30 -14.80
CA ASP A 419 -3.89 -0.36 -15.87
C ASP A 419 -5.04 -0.19 -16.88
N ARG A 420 -5.73 -1.28 -17.23
CA ARG A 420 -6.84 -1.23 -18.18
C ARG A 420 -8.08 -0.57 -17.59
N ILE A 421 -8.45 -0.92 -16.36
CA ILE A 421 -9.60 -0.31 -15.68
C ILE A 421 -9.33 1.17 -15.42
N ARG A 422 -8.18 1.50 -14.84
CA ARG A 422 -7.79 2.89 -14.58
C ARG A 422 -7.63 3.67 -15.88
N GLY A 423 -6.98 3.10 -16.90
CA GLY A 423 -6.84 3.74 -18.20
C GLY A 423 -8.18 4.10 -18.82
N ALA A 424 -9.16 3.20 -18.77
CA ALA A 424 -10.51 3.47 -19.23
C ALA A 424 -11.17 4.62 -18.45
N ILE A 425 -11.03 4.63 -17.12
CA ILE A 425 -11.55 5.71 -16.27
C ILE A 425 -10.99 7.08 -16.71
N TYR A 426 -9.70 7.13 -17.06
CA TYR A 426 -9.01 8.38 -17.40
C TYR A 426 -9.12 8.79 -18.87
N GLU A 427 -9.45 7.87 -19.79
CA GLU A 427 -9.53 8.14 -21.24
C GLU A 427 -10.34 9.40 -21.58
N PRO A 428 -11.54 9.64 -21.01
CA PRO A 428 -12.31 10.86 -21.33
C PRO A 428 -11.61 12.16 -20.93
N TRP A 429 -10.76 12.14 -19.93
CA TRP A 429 -10.05 13.32 -19.42
C TRP A 429 -8.70 13.57 -20.09
N THR A 430 -8.00 12.49 -20.42
CA THR A 430 -6.65 12.57 -21.01
C THR A 430 -6.67 12.53 -22.53
N GLN A 431 -7.74 11.97 -23.12
CA GLN A 431 -7.87 11.69 -24.55
C GLN A 431 -6.79 10.72 -25.07
N ILE A 432 -6.15 9.99 -24.17
CA ILE A 432 -5.17 8.95 -24.47
C ILE A 432 -5.88 7.61 -24.31
N PRO A 433 -6.04 6.82 -25.40
CA PRO A 433 -6.65 5.50 -25.30
C PRO A 433 -5.87 4.61 -24.34
N TYR A 434 -6.56 3.88 -23.48
CA TYR A 434 -5.87 2.87 -22.67
C TYR A 434 -5.24 1.83 -23.61
N SER A 435 -4.02 1.41 -23.30
CA SER A 435 -3.30 0.43 -24.12
C SER A 435 -4.05 -0.90 -24.13
N LYS A 436 -4.29 -1.44 -25.31
CA LYS A 436 -4.84 -2.80 -25.49
C LYS A 436 -3.75 -3.88 -25.46
N ASN A 437 -2.48 -3.46 -25.31
CA ASN A 437 -1.31 -4.33 -25.31
C ASN A 437 -0.83 -4.64 -23.91
#